data_f7a0049680ca9b1f86a2eb8265797d3e
#
_entry.id   f7a0049680ca9b1f86a2eb8265797d3e
#
_cell.length_a   1.000
_cell.length_b   1.000
_cell.length_c   1.000
_cell.angle_alpha   90.00
_cell.angle_beta   90.00
_cell.angle_gamma   90.00
#
_symmetry.space_group_name_H-M   'P 1'
#
loop_
_entity.id
_entity.type
_entity.pdbx_description
1 polymer ?
#
loop_
_entity_poly.entity_id
_entity_poly.type
_entity_poly.pdbx_seq_one_letter_code
_entity_poly.pdbx_strand_id
1 'polypeptide(L)'
;MGYVNYALKRLVLTVPVLLGVSIGVFLLIKLTPGDPVNVLLPPAQRTPAKIAQLEQRLGLGEPLYVQYWRWLGNAVQGDLGQSYALNRPVTKLIAARLWPTAQLSLVAILVALVIAIPTGILSAVYKDTWIDHANRLVAFFGISVPAFWLGIMIIMVFSLFWGNWFGGDGLIPAGGYVKPSQSLTGWAHTVVAPGITLGVGYSALTARLTRSAMVEVLNEEYIQTARSKGVKESAIVLMHGFRNALIPIVTVLGIHIGFLFNGSIVVEQVFQWPGIGRLLYKAVLNKDLPLIQGIILFVAGVFTFANLGVDLLYAYLDPRIKYE
;
A
#
# COMPACT_ATOMS: atom_id res chain seq x y z
N MET A 1 -6.58 26.15 -18.70
CA MET A 1 -5.12 25.86 -18.61
C MET A 1 -4.83 24.55 -19.35
N GLY A 2 -3.65 24.41 -20.00
CA GLY A 2 -3.29 23.14 -20.65
C GLY A 2 -2.91 22.07 -19.61
N TYR A 3 -2.96 20.78 -20.00
CA TYR A 3 -2.54 19.64 -19.18
C TYR A 3 -1.19 19.85 -18.47
N VAL A 4 -0.23 20.46 -19.16
CA VAL A 4 1.12 20.75 -18.62
C VAL A 4 1.05 21.70 -17.42
N ASN A 5 0.23 22.75 -17.48
CA ASN A 5 0.09 23.68 -16.36
C ASN A 5 -0.58 23.03 -15.14
N TYR A 6 -1.57 22.14 -15.38
CA TYR A 6 -2.18 21.35 -14.31
C TYR A 6 -1.14 20.43 -13.66
N ALA A 7 -0.35 19.71 -14.46
CA ALA A 7 0.70 18.83 -13.95
C ALA A 7 1.74 19.59 -13.13
N LEU A 8 2.17 20.76 -13.60
CA LEU A 8 3.10 21.63 -12.87
C LEU A 8 2.50 22.14 -11.56
N LYS A 9 1.22 22.60 -11.57
CA LYS A 9 0.52 23.04 -10.35
C LYS A 9 0.47 21.90 -9.32
N ARG A 10 0.12 20.67 -9.74
CA ARG A 10 0.09 19.49 -8.88
C ARG A 10 1.46 19.13 -8.32
N LEU A 11 2.50 19.18 -9.17
CA LEU A 11 3.88 18.94 -8.73
C LEU A 11 4.33 19.97 -7.68
N VAL A 12 4.02 21.25 -7.88
CA VAL A 12 4.35 22.31 -6.92
C VAL A 12 3.61 22.10 -5.59
N LEU A 13 2.33 21.70 -5.64
CA LEU A 13 1.54 21.39 -4.44
C LEU A 13 2.03 20.15 -3.68
N THR A 14 2.76 19.26 -4.33
CA THR A 14 3.41 18.10 -3.69
C THR A 14 4.52 18.53 -2.71
N VAL A 15 5.23 19.61 -3.01
CA VAL A 15 6.35 20.09 -2.18
C VAL A 15 5.91 20.46 -0.76
N PRO A 16 4.90 21.33 -0.53
CA PRO A 16 4.46 21.64 0.84
C PRO A 16 3.93 20.43 1.60
N VAL A 17 3.33 19.44 0.91
CA VAL A 17 2.89 18.19 1.53
C VAL A 17 4.10 17.40 2.05
N LEU A 18 5.13 17.21 1.21
CA LEU A 18 6.34 16.50 1.60
C LEU A 18 7.10 17.24 2.71
N LEU A 19 7.15 18.58 2.66
CA LEU A 19 7.72 19.39 3.75
C LEU A 19 6.94 19.21 5.05
N GLY A 20 5.61 19.28 5.02
CA GLY A 20 4.77 19.05 6.20
C GLY A 20 5.00 17.67 6.81
N VAL A 21 5.04 16.62 5.97
CA VAL A 21 5.36 15.26 6.42
C VAL A 21 6.77 15.18 7.01
N SER A 22 7.78 15.77 6.36
CA SER A 22 9.17 15.73 6.85
C SER A 22 9.30 16.43 8.20
N ILE A 23 8.64 17.57 8.41
CA ILE A 23 8.56 18.25 9.70
C ILE A 23 7.90 17.35 10.75
N GLY A 24 6.74 16.78 10.43
CA GLY A 24 6.03 15.88 11.34
C GLY A 24 6.86 14.69 11.76
N VAL A 25 7.53 14.03 10.81
CA VAL A 25 8.41 12.87 11.06
C VAL A 25 9.63 13.27 11.90
N PHE A 26 10.23 14.42 11.62
CA PHE A 26 11.36 14.93 12.41
C PHE A 26 10.94 15.23 13.86
N LEU A 27 9.81 15.93 14.04
CA LEU A 27 9.29 16.27 15.36
C LEU A 27 8.85 15.04 16.16
N LEU A 28 8.24 14.05 15.51
CA LEU A 28 7.80 12.82 16.16
C LEU A 28 8.96 12.12 16.87
N ILE A 29 10.15 12.09 16.25
CA ILE A 29 11.35 11.53 16.87
C ILE A 29 11.84 12.38 18.04
N LYS A 30 11.81 13.71 17.90
CA LYS A 30 12.24 14.60 18.98
C LYS A 30 11.31 14.58 20.19
N LEU A 31 10.02 14.32 19.95
CA LEU A 31 9.00 14.20 21.00
C LEU A 31 8.94 12.79 21.61
N THR A 32 9.54 11.79 20.95
CA THR A 32 9.57 10.42 21.47
C THR A 32 10.44 10.37 22.73
N PRO A 33 9.92 9.89 23.89
CA PRO A 33 10.71 9.75 25.09
C PRO A 33 11.88 8.79 24.87
N GLY A 34 13.10 9.28 25.07
CA GLY A 34 14.33 8.49 24.96
C GLY A 34 15.47 9.34 24.42
N ASP A 35 16.59 9.30 25.12
CA ASP A 35 17.82 9.93 24.67
C ASP A 35 18.48 9.02 23.61
N PRO A 36 18.74 9.53 22.39
CA PRO A 36 19.44 8.77 21.34
C PRO A 36 20.80 8.23 21.83
N VAL A 37 21.44 8.92 22.75
CA VAL A 37 22.71 8.49 23.37
C VAL A 37 22.51 7.19 24.14
N ASN A 38 21.37 7.05 24.84
CA ASN A 38 21.06 5.86 25.61
C ASN A 38 20.71 4.64 24.75
N VAL A 39 20.27 4.84 23.51
CA VAL A 39 20.04 3.77 22.54
C VAL A 39 21.34 3.30 21.89
N LEU A 40 22.24 4.25 21.61
CA LEU A 40 23.48 3.99 20.87
C LEU A 40 24.63 3.50 21.73
N LEU A 41 24.67 3.93 23.00
CA LEU A 41 25.75 3.55 23.92
C LEU A 41 25.23 2.55 24.96
N PRO A 42 25.70 1.29 24.94
CA PRO A 42 25.47 0.34 26.02
C PRO A 42 25.90 0.92 27.36
N PRO A 43 25.22 0.61 28.48
CA PRO A 43 25.52 1.16 29.81
C PRO A 43 27.01 1.09 30.19
N ALA A 44 27.68 -0.01 29.85
CA ALA A 44 29.08 -0.23 30.12
C ALA A 44 30.04 0.70 29.34
N GLN A 45 29.59 1.36 28.29
CA GLN A 45 30.40 2.24 27.43
C GLN A 45 30.07 3.72 27.61
N ARG A 46 29.15 4.08 28.51
CA ARG A 46 28.73 5.46 28.79
C ARG A 46 29.75 6.20 29.62
N THR A 47 30.79 6.70 28.99
CA THR A 47 31.72 7.65 29.62
C THR A 47 31.33 9.07 29.21
N PRO A 48 31.57 10.11 30.08
CA PRO A 48 31.23 11.49 29.74
C PRO A 48 31.87 11.94 28.41
N ALA A 49 33.10 11.50 28.11
CA ALA A 49 33.79 11.82 26.86
C ALA A 49 33.07 11.19 25.64
N LYS A 50 32.63 9.93 25.71
CA LYS A 50 31.90 9.26 24.61
C LYS A 50 30.50 9.85 24.40
N ILE A 51 29.82 10.23 25.48
CA ILE A 51 28.53 10.91 25.42
C ILE A 51 28.69 12.24 24.68
N ALA A 52 29.62 13.10 25.12
CA ALA A 52 29.87 14.39 24.48
C ALA A 52 30.27 14.25 23.00
N GLN A 53 31.13 13.29 22.68
CA GLN A 53 31.51 13.01 21.28
C GLN A 53 30.31 12.58 20.43
N LEU A 54 29.40 11.77 20.96
CA LEU A 54 28.19 11.30 20.25
C LEU A 54 27.18 12.44 20.08
N GLU A 55 26.94 13.22 21.12
CA GLU A 55 26.07 14.41 21.06
C GLU A 55 26.58 15.41 20.01
N GLN A 56 27.87 15.68 19.98
CA GLN A 56 28.50 16.54 18.97
C GLN A 56 28.33 15.94 17.56
N ARG A 57 28.58 14.64 17.40
CA ARG A 57 28.42 13.94 16.11
C ARG A 57 26.98 13.96 15.59
N LEU A 58 26.01 13.84 16.49
CA LEU A 58 24.57 13.86 16.17
C LEU A 58 24.01 15.29 16.11
N GLY A 59 24.82 16.31 16.51
CA GLY A 59 24.39 17.71 16.54
C GLY A 59 23.27 18.00 17.54
N LEU A 60 23.16 17.23 18.64
CA LEU A 60 22.06 17.34 19.59
C LEU A 60 22.05 18.67 20.35
N GLY A 61 23.20 19.34 20.47
CA GLY A 61 23.32 20.68 21.07
C GLY A 61 22.89 21.83 20.16
N GLU A 62 22.62 21.58 18.89
CA GLU A 62 22.22 22.62 17.95
C GLU A 62 20.73 22.95 18.04
N PRO A 63 20.30 24.18 17.64
CA PRO A 63 18.88 24.51 17.54
C PRO A 63 18.12 23.54 16.64
N LEU A 64 16.86 23.23 16.97
CA LEU A 64 16.05 22.23 16.25
C LEU A 64 15.93 22.51 14.75
N TYR A 65 15.83 23.79 14.36
CA TYR A 65 15.75 24.17 12.94
C TYR A 65 17.05 23.86 12.18
N VAL A 66 18.21 23.97 12.82
CA VAL A 66 19.50 23.61 12.21
C VAL A 66 19.59 22.10 12.02
N GLN A 67 19.21 21.33 13.05
CA GLN A 67 19.15 19.87 12.98
C GLN A 67 18.19 19.39 11.88
N TYR A 68 17.01 20.03 11.75
CA TYR A 68 16.03 19.74 10.72
C TYR A 68 16.58 19.97 9.31
N TRP A 69 17.10 21.16 9.03
CA TRP A 69 17.60 21.48 7.69
C TRP A 69 18.81 20.64 7.29
N ARG A 70 19.68 20.29 8.24
CA ARG A 70 20.80 19.37 8.00
C ARG A 70 20.26 17.97 7.66
N TRP A 71 19.33 17.46 8.46
CA TRP A 71 18.73 16.17 8.22
C TRP A 71 17.97 16.12 6.89
N LEU A 72 17.16 17.12 6.59
CA LEU A 72 16.42 17.20 5.32
C LEU A 72 17.36 17.31 4.13
N GLY A 73 18.43 18.08 4.22
CA GLY A 73 19.46 18.21 3.18
C GLY A 73 20.15 16.88 2.88
N ASN A 74 20.46 16.08 3.91
CA ASN A 74 20.99 14.73 3.74
C ASN A 74 19.96 13.80 3.12
N ALA A 75 18.72 13.85 3.60
CA ALA A 75 17.62 13.01 3.10
C ALA A 75 17.34 13.23 1.60
N VAL A 76 17.36 14.51 1.15
CA VAL A 76 17.20 14.86 -0.28
C VAL A 76 18.35 14.33 -1.13
N GLN A 77 19.55 14.22 -0.57
CA GLN A 77 20.72 13.62 -1.23
C GLN A 77 20.73 12.08 -1.16
N GLY A 78 19.69 11.47 -0.56
CA GLY A 78 19.57 10.02 -0.44
C GLY A 78 20.26 9.42 0.80
N ASP A 79 20.78 10.25 1.70
CA ASP A 79 21.32 9.81 2.99
C ASP A 79 20.24 9.94 4.08
N LEU A 80 19.60 8.82 4.40
CA LEU A 80 18.62 8.71 5.49
C LEU A 80 19.28 8.32 6.84
N GLY A 81 20.61 8.36 6.93
CA GLY A 81 21.37 7.97 8.09
C GLY A 81 21.59 6.45 8.21
N GLN A 82 22.03 6.05 9.41
CA GLN A 82 22.31 4.65 9.73
C GLN A 82 21.33 4.11 10.77
N SER A 83 20.85 2.89 10.54
CA SER A 83 20.08 2.13 11.51
C SER A 83 20.90 1.86 12.76
N TYR A 84 20.35 2.18 13.93
CA TYR A 84 21.02 1.98 15.21
C TYR A 84 21.09 0.48 15.59
N ALA A 85 20.05 -0.26 15.27
CA ALA A 85 19.96 -1.69 15.62
C ALA A 85 20.78 -2.58 14.66
N LEU A 86 20.86 -2.21 13.36
CA LEU A 86 21.44 -3.05 12.32
C LEU A 86 22.83 -2.57 11.84
N ASN A 87 23.27 -1.37 12.26
CA ASN A 87 24.53 -0.75 11.83
C ASN A 87 24.73 -0.72 10.30
N ARG A 88 23.65 -0.44 9.56
CA ARG A 88 23.62 -0.39 8.10
C ARG A 88 22.90 0.87 7.61
N PRO A 89 23.27 1.41 6.43
CA PRO A 89 22.56 2.54 5.84
C PRO A 89 21.06 2.26 5.68
N VAL A 90 20.23 3.18 6.15
CA VAL A 90 18.77 3.08 6.10
C VAL A 90 18.27 2.91 4.66
N THR A 91 18.86 3.65 3.71
CA THR A 91 18.54 3.54 2.28
C THR A 91 18.73 2.13 1.73
N LYS A 92 19.81 1.44 2.10
CA LYS A 92 20.06 0.05 1.69
C LYS A 92 19.06 -0.92 2.30
N LEU A 93 18.66 -0.70 3.56
CA LEU A 93 17.66 -1.52 4.23
C LEU A 93 16.28 -1.39 3.55
N ILE A 94 15.87 -0.16 3.22
CA ILE A 94 14.63 0.11 2.50
C ILE A 94 14.68 -0.49 1.10
N ALA A 95 15.74 -0.23 0.33
CA ALA A 95 15.90 -0.74 -1.04
C ALA A 95 15.79 -2.28 -1.11
N ALA A 96 16.37 -2.99 -0.13
CA ALA A 96 16.27 -4.45 -0.06
C ALA A 96 14.85 -4.99 0.18
N ARG A 97 13.93 -4.14 0.67
CA ARG A 97 12.53 -4.49 0.99
C ARG A 97 11.51 -3.99 -0.04
N LEU A 98 11.94 -3.09 -0.93
CA LEU A 98 11.07 -2.53 -1.98
C LEU A 98 10.45 -3.61 -2.87
N TRP A 99 11.31 -4.47 -3.41
CA TRP A 99 10.86 -5.47 -4.37
C TRP A 99 9.88 -6.49 -3.77
N PRO A 100 10.11 -7.08 -2.59
CA PRO A 100 9.11 -7.92 -1.93
C PRO A 100 7.78 -7.19 -1.67
N THR A 101 7.80 -5.95 -1.19
CA THR A 101 6.56 -5.17 -0.97
C THR A 101 5.84 -4.91 -2.30
N ALA A 102 6.56 -4.52 -3.36
CA ALA A 102 5.97 -4.30 -4.67
C ALA A 102 5.31 -5.57 -5.24
N GLN A 103 5.93 -6.73 -5.08
CA GLN A 103 5.35 -8.02 -5.50
C GLN A 103 4.06 -8.33 -4.75
N LEU A 104 4.07 -8.22 -3.44
CA LEU A 104 2.89 -8.45 -2.62
C LEU A 104 1.75 -7.48 -2.99
N SER A 105 2.08 -6.20 -3.17
CA SER A 105 1.14 -5.17 -3.60
C SER A 105 0.52 -5.49 -4.96
N LEU A 106 1.34 -5.89 -5.93
CA LEU A 106 0.86 -6.26 -7.27
C LEU A 106 -0.10 -7.45 -7.20
N VAL A 107 0.26 -8.51 -6.47
CA VAL A 107 -0.60 -9.69 -6.34
C VAL A 107 -1.89 -9.34 -5.61
N ALA A 108 -1.84 -8.52 -4.56
CA ALA A 108 -3.04 -8.06 -3.85
C ALA A 108 -3.99 -7.25 -4.76
N ILE A 109 -3.45 -6.36 -5.61
CA ILE A 109 -4.24 -5.62 -6.61
C ILE A 109 -4.87 -6.58 -7.62
N LEU A 110 -4.10 -7.51 -8.15
CA LEU A 110 -4.61 -8.49 -9.11
C LEU A 110 -5.75 -9.33 -8.52
N VAL A 111 -5.58 -9.82 -7.28
CA VAL A 111 -6.65 -10.54 -6.56
C VAL A 111 -7.87 -9.64 -6.36
N ALA A 112 -7.66 -8.40 -5.93
CA ALA A 112 -8.75 -7.46 -5.75
C ALA A 112 -9.54 -7.23 -7.05
N LEU A 113 -8.86 -7.05 -8.18
CA LEU A 113 -9.49 -6.86 -9.50
C LEU A 113 -10.23 -8.10 -9.98
N VAL A 114 -9.60 -9.27 -9.85
CA VAL A 114 -10.21 -10.55 -10.26
C VAL A 114 -11.49 -10.83 -9.49
N ILE A 115 -11.58 -10.40 -8.23
CA ILE A 115 -12.80 -10.55 -7.43
C ILE A 115 -13.77 -9.39 -7.71
N ALA A 116 -13.31 -8.15 -7.65
CA ALA A 116 -14.16 -6.97 -7.64
C ALA A 116 -14.85 -6.69 -8.97
N ILE A 117 -14.14 -6.86 -10.09
CA ILE A 117 -14.71 -6.54 -11.41
C ILE A 117 -15.87 -7.48 -11.74
N PRO A 118 -15.71 -8.81 -11.71
CA PRO A 118 -16.82 -9.71 -12.01
C PRO A 118 -17.99 -9.57 -11.05
N THR A 119 -17.70 -9.49 -9.73
CA THR A 119 -18.78 -9.37 -8.72
C THR A 119 -19.51 -8.04 -8.82
N GLY A 120 -18.81 -6.92 -9.10
CA GLY A 120 -19.42 -5.62 -9.31
C GLY A 120 -20.28 -5.55 -10.56
N ILE A 121 -19.81 -6.11 -11.70
CA ILE A 121 -20.58 -6.19 -12.94
C ILE A 121 -21.82 -7.06 -12.74
N LEU A 122 -21.67 -8.27 -12.18
CA LEU A 122 -22.80 -9.17 -11.92
C LEU A 122 -23.84 -8.51 -11.01
N SER A 123 -23.39 -7.82 -9.96
CA SER A 123 -24.27 -7.10 -9.04
C SER A 123 -25.01 -5.94 -9.70
N ALA A 124 -24.42 -5.30 -10.71
CA ALA A 124 -25.07 -4.24 -11.48
C ALA A 124 -26.08 -4.77 -12.51
N VAL A 125 -25.70 -5.82 -13.24
CA VAL A 125 -26.55 -6.45 -14.27
C VAL A 125 -27.79 -7.08 -13.62
N TYR A 126 -27.61 -7.77 -12.49
CA TYR A 126 -28.69 -8.40 -11.74
C TYR A 126 -29.14 -7.54 -10.54
N LYS A 127 -29.21 -6.21 -10.76
CA LYS A 127 -29.61 -5.24 -9.74
C LYS A 127 -30.92 -5.65 -9.06
N ASP A 128 -30.96 -5.48 -7.74
CA ASP A 128 -32.12 -5.75 -6.86
C ASP A 128 -32.62 -7.22 -6.85
N THR A 129 -31.85 -8.16 -7.42
CA THR A 129 -32.07 -9.60 -7.31
C THR A 129 -31.32 -10.21 -6.13
N TRP A 130 -31.55 -11.49 -5.84
CA TRP A 130 -30.84 -12.23 -4.80
C TRP A 130 -29.31 -12.27 -5.06
N ILE A 131 -28.87 -12.26 -6.34
CA ILE A 131 -27.46 -12.23 -6.73
C ILE A 131 -26.81 -10.93 -6.25
N ASP A 132 -27.47 -9.79 -6.49
CA ASP A 132 -27.01 -8.49 -6.01
C ASP A 132 -26.95 -8.45 -4.48
N HIS A 133 -27.98 -8.96 -3.80
CA HIS A 133 -27.99 -9.00 -2.34
C HIS A 133 -26.88 -9.89 -1.78
N ALA A 134 -26.66 -11.07 -2.36
CA ALA A 134 -25.58 -11.97 -1.97
C ALA A 134 -24.20 -11.33 -2.16
N ASN A 135 -23.94 -10.71 -3.32
CA ASN A 135 -22.68 -10.01 -3.58
C ASN A 135 -22.45 -8.85 -2.62
N ARG A 136 -23.49 -8.09 -2.27
CA ARG A 136 -23.40 -7.02 -1.27
C ARG A 136 -23.06 -7.56 0.13
N LEU A 137 -23.65 -8.67 0.53
CA LEU A 137 -23.33 -9.33 1.80
C LEU A 137 -21.88 -9.81 1.81
N VAL A 138 -21.40 -10.48 0.76
CA VAL A 138 -20.00 -10.92 0.66
C VAL A 138 -19.04 -9.75 0.71
N ALA A 139 -19.33 -8.65 -0.01
CA ALA A 139 -18.53 -7.44 0.05
C ALA A 139 -18.53 -6.82 1.46
N PHE A 140 -19.66 -6.81 2.13
CA PHE A 140 -19.75 -6.31 3.51
C PHE A 140 -18.91 -7.14 4.47
N PHE A 141 -18.96 -8.48 4.38
CA PHE A 141 -18.10 -9.36 5.15
C PHE A 141 -16.60 -9.09 4.85
N GLY A 142 -16.24 -8.92 3.58
CA GLY A 142 -14.86 -8.63 3.18
C GLY A 142 -14.29 -7.34 3.78
N ILE A 143 -15.11 -6.31 4.03
CA ILE A 143 -14.70 -5.08 4.71
C ILE A 143 -14.65 -5.27 6.23
N SER A 144 -15.58 -6.05 6.78
CA SER A 144 -15.74 -6.20 8.24
C SER A 144 -14.70 -7.12 8.87
N VAL A 145 -14.15 -8.06 8.10
CA VAL A 145 -13.17 -9.03 8.59
C VAL A 145 -11.78 -8.39 8.67
N PRO A 146 -11.13 -8.36 9.85
CA PRO A 146 -9.77 -7.85 9.96
C PRO A 146 -8.78 -8.67 9.12
N ALA A 147 -7.94 -8.01 8.33
CA ALA A 147 -6.99 -8.69 7.43
C ALA A 147 -6.06 -9.68 8.16
N PHE A 148 -5.61 -9.35 9.38
CA PHE A 148 -4.77 -10.26 10.16
C PHE A 148 -5.51 -11.54 10.56
N TRP A 149 -6.80 -11.43 10.93
CA TRP A 149 -7.61 -12.58 11.28
C TRP A 149 -7.82 -13.49 10.05
N LEU A 150 -8.15 -12.89 8.91
CA LEU A 150 -8.27 -13.64 7.64
C LEU A 150 -6.95 -14.36 7.30
N GLY A 151 -5.82 -13.67 7.44
CA GLY A 151 -4.51 -14.27 7.20
C GLY A 151 -4.22 -15.46 8.11
N ILE A 152 -4.52 -15.34 9.41
CA ILE A 152 -4.37 -16.45 10.38
C ILE A 152 -5.30 -17.61 10.01
N MET A 153 -6.57 -17.34 9.65
CA MET A 153 -7.50 -18.39 9.22
C MET A 153 -7.02 -19.11 7.97
N ILE A 154 -6.49 -18.38 6.97
CA ILE A 154 -5.91 -18.99 5.77
C ILE A 154 -4.73 -19.91 6.15
N ILE A 155 -3.83 -19.48 7.04
CA ILE A 155 -2.73 -20.31 7.51
C ILE A 155 -3.27 -21.55 8.24
N MET A 156 -4.20 -21.38 9.17
CA MET A 156 -4.77 -22.50 9.92
C MET A 156 -5.41 -23.53 9.01
N VAL A 157 -6.26 -23.11 8.09
CA VAL A 157 -7.02 -24.01 7.21
C VAL A 157 -6.11 -24.65 6.17
N PHE A 158 -5.32 -23.88 5.44
CA PHE A 158 -4.61 -24.36 4.26
C PHE A 158 -3.16 -24.80 4.53
N SER A 159 -2.56 -24.36 5.63
CA SER A 159 -1.20 -24.77 6.00
C SER A 159 -1.18 -25.84 7.07
N LEU A 160 -2.00 -25.72 8.12
CA LEU A 160 -1.95 -26.61 9.29
C LEU A 160 -2.97 -27.75 9.23
N PHE A 161 -4.24 -27.45 8.92
CA PHE A 161 -5.31 -28.45 8.96
C PHE A 161 -5.50 -29.21 7.64
N TRP A 162 -5.04 -28.65 6.52
CA TRP A 162 -5.19 -29.28 5.20
C TRP A 162 -4.64 -30.69 5.16
N GLY A 163 -3.41 -30.89 5.65
CA GLY A 163 -2.78 -32.19 5.73
C GLY A 163 -3.54 -33.19 6.60
N ASN A 164 -4.16 -32.71 7.70
CA ASN A 164 -4.96 -33.56 8.58
C ASN A 164 -6.26 -34.04 7.92
N TRP A 165 -6.85 -33.21 7.02
CA TRP A 165 -8.12 -33.54 6.37
C TRP A 165 -7.98 -34.34 5.08
N PHE A 166 -6.94 -34.05 4.31
CA PHE A 166 -6.75 -34.60 2.96
C PHE A 166 -5.52 -35.49 2.83
N GLY A 167 -4.71 -35.60 3.88
CA GLY A 167 -3.42 -36.32 3.88
C GLY A 167 -2.29 -35.51 3.20
N GLY A 168 -1.06 -35.71 3.68
CA GLY A 168 0.12 -35.02 3.16
C GLY A 168 0.46 -33.70 3.85
N ASP A 169 1.29 -32.90 3.18
CA ASP A 169 1.72 -31.58 3.67
C ASP A 169 0.61 -30.51 3.45
N GLY A 170 0.74 -29.37 4.13
CA GLY A 170 -0.15 -28.23 3.90
C GLY A 170 -0.11 -27.74 2.44
N LEU A 171 -1.24 -27.26 1.95
CA LEU A 171 -1.37 -26.73 0.58
C LEU A 171 -0.51 -25.49 0.33
N ILE A 172 -0.30 -24.68 1.37
CA ILE A 172 0.51 -23.47 1.33
C ILE A 172 1.44 -23.41 2.55
N PRO A 173 2.61 -22.76 2.45
CA PRO A 173 3.46 -22.55 3.61
C PRO A 173 2.82 -21.58 4.61
N ALA A 174 3.05 -21.82 5.91
CA ALA A 174 2.56 -20.92 6.98
C ALA A 174 3.15 -19.50 6.90
N GLY A 175 4.26 -19.33 6.19
CA GLY A 175 4.91 -18.04 5.97
C GLY A 175 6.26 -18.21 5.29
N GLY A 176 6.94 -17.08 5.06
CA GLY A 176 8.23 -17.06 4.40
C GLY A 176 8.21 -16.35 3.04
N TYR A 177 9.33 -16.36 2.36
CA TYR A 177 9.50 -15.72 1.06
C TYR A 177 10.52 -16.48 0.21
N VAL A 178 10.11 -16.92 -0.94
CA VAL A 178 10.97 -17.45 -1.97
C VAL A 178 11.12 -16.41 -3.07
N LYS A 179 12.36 -16.14 -3.52
CA LYS A 179 12.58 -15.19 -4.61
C LYS A 179 12.09 -15.79 -5.93
N PRO A 180 11.43 -15.02 -6.81
CA PRO A 180 11.02 -15.50 -8.15
C PRO A 180 12.19 -16.03 -8.98
N SER A 181 13.40 -15.45 -8.79
CA SER A 181 14.64 -15.90 -9.47
C SER A 181 15.16 -17.25 -9.00
N GLN A 182 14.73 -17.73 -7.83
CA GLN A 182 15.11 -19.06 -7.31
C GLN A 182 14.09 -20.13 -7.71
N SER A 183 12.80 -19.82 -7.59
CA SER A 183 11.71 -20.72 -7.98
C SER A 183 10.43 -19.91 -8.16
N LEU A 184 9.87 -19.91 -9.37
CA LEU A 184 8.61 -19.22 -9.66
C LEU A 184 7.43 -19.90 -8.94
N THR A 185 7.41 -21.23 -8.90
CA THR A 185 6.39 -22.00 -8.17
C THR A 185 6.49 -21.79 -6.67
N GLY A 186 7.69 -21.83 -6.10
CA GLY A 186 7.94 -21.55 -4.69
C GLY A 186 7.52 -20.11 -4.31
N TRP A 187 7.81 -19.13 -5.18
CA TRP A 187 7.34 -17.75 -5.00
C TRP A 187 5.82 -17.68 -5.01
N ALA A 188 5.16 -18.30 -6.00
CA ALA A 188 3.71 -18.31 -6.09
C ALA A 188 3.06 -18.90 -4.84
N HIS A 189 3.58 -20.03 -4.34
CA HIS A 189 3.09 -20.64 -3.09
C HIS A 189 3.22 -19.72 -1.88
N THR A 190 4.28 -18.90 -1.81
CA THR A 190 4.50 -18.00 -0.67
C THR A 190 3.75 -16.68 -0.79
N VAL A 191 3.44 -16.17 -2.01
CA VAL A 191 2.80 -14.86 -2.22
C VAL A 191 1.28 -14.92 -2.28
N VAL A 192 0.69 -16.07 -2.68
CA VAL A 192 -0.74 -16.20 -2.92
C VAL A 192 -1.55 -15.95 -1.65
N ALA A 193 -1.20 -16.57 -0.54
CA ALA A 193 -1.93 -16.42 0.72
C ALA A 193 -1.94 -14.98 1.27
N PRO A 194 -0.80 -14.30 1.44
CA PRO A 194 -0.79 -12.89 1.84
C PRO A 194 -1.43 -11.99 0.79
N GLY A 195 -1.28 -12.30 -0.51
CA GLY A 195 -1.93 -11.58 -1.60
C GLY A 195 -3.45 -11.66 -1.57
N ILE A 196 -4.02 -12.84 -1.32
CA ILE A 196 -5.47 -13.03 -1.12
C ILE A 196 -5.93 -12.27 0.12
N THR A 197 -5.19 -12.38 1.23
CA THR A 197 -5.53 -11.71 2.49
C THR A 197 -5.70 -10.20 2.31
N LEU A 198 -4.77 -9.55 1.60
CA LEU A 198 -4.87 -8.11 1.30
C LEU A 198 -5.91 -7.83 0.20
N GLY A 199 -5.92 -8.64 -0.85
CA GLY A 199 -6.77 -8.43 -2.02
C GLY A 199 -8.26 -8.52 -1.71
N VAL A 200 -8.68 -9.41 -0.81
CA VAL A 200 -10.09 -9.52 -0.38
C VAL A 200 -10.57 -8.22 0.27
N GLY A 201 -9.77 -7.60 1.15
CA GLY A 201 -10.13 -6.33 1.77
C GLY A 201 -10.32 -5.21 0.74
N TYR A 202 -9.43 -5.11 -0.25
CA TYR A 202 -9.52 -4.10 -1.32
C TYR A 202 -10.61 -4.42 -2.35
N SER A 203 -10.91 -5.70 -2.59
CA SER A 203 -11.94 -6.12 -3.54
C SER A 203 -13.33 -5.64 -3.15
N ALA A 204 -13.66 -5.63 -1.88
CA ALA A 204 -14.99 -5.29 -1.40
C ALA A 204 -15.39 -3.83 -1.69
N LEU A 205 -14.49 -2.87 -1.44
CA LEU A 205 -14.70 -1.47 -1.80
C LEU A 205 -14.76 -1.28 -3.33
N THR A 206 -13.83 -1.90 -4.04
CA THR A 206 -13.74 -1.82 -5.51
C THR A 206 -14.97 -2.43 -6.17
N ALA A 207 -15.49 -3.56 -5.69
CA ALA A 207 -16.71 -4.20 -6.19
C ALA A 207 -17.95 -3.28 -6.03
N ARG A 208 -18.07 -2.63 -4.86
CA ARG A 208 -19.17 -1.69 -4.61
C ARG A 208 -19.12 -0.49 -5.57
N LEU A 209 -17.95 0.05 -5.82
CA LEU A 209 -17.76 1.17 -6.75
C LEU A 209 -17.96 0.74 -8.19
N THR A 210 -17.47 -0.45 -8.58
CA THR A 210 -17.73 -1.03 -9.89
C THR A 210 -19.22 -1.20 -10.13
N ARG A 211 -19.94 -1.73 -9.13
CA ARG A 211 -21.41 -1.83 -9.20
C ARG A 211 -22.07 -0.48 -9.41
N SER A 212 -21.72 0.52 -8.60
CA SER A 212 -22.31 1.85 -8.67
C SER A 212 -22.09 2.49 -10.04
N ALA A 213 -20.87 2.49 -10.52
CA ALA A 213 -20.50 3.02 -11.83
C ALA A 213 -21.20 2.28 -12.99
N MET A 214 -21.28 0.94 -12.90
CA MET A 214 -21.98 0.14 -13.90
C MET A 214 -23.48 0.40 -13.91
N VAL A 215 -24.14 0.52 -12.75
CA VAL A 215 -25.56 0.85 -12.66
C VAL A 215 -25.84 2.22 -13.27
N GLU A 216 -25.01 3.22 -13.01
CA GLU A 216 -25.15 4.55 -13.59
C GLU A 216 -25.03 4.50 -15.12
N VAL A 217 -23.95 3.91 -15.63
CA VAL A 217 -23.69 3.82 -17.08
C VAL A 217 -24.75 2.99 -17.82
N LEU A 218 -25.22 1.89 -17.24
CA LEU A 218 -26.23 1.03 -17.89
C LEU A 218 -27.62 1.68 -17.99
N ASN A 219 -27.87 2.77 -17.26
CA ASN A 219 -29.10 3.55 -17.33
C ASN A 219 -29.02 4.73 -18.32
N GLU A 220 -27.86 5.01 -18.93
CA GLU A 220 -27.68 6.09 -19.87
C GLU A 220 -28.46 5.86 -21.20
N GLU A 221 -28.90 6.95 -21.82
CA GLU A 221 -29.74 6.92 -23.04
C GLU A 221 -29.06 6.22 -24.23
N TYR A 222 -27.73 6.35 -24.37
CA TYR A 222 -27.01 5.67 -25.44
C TYR A 222 -27.00 4.15 -25.30
N ILE A 223 -27.08 3.63 -24.06
CA ILE A 223 -27.22 2.19 -23.79
C ILE A 223 -28.62 1.71 -24.22
N GLN A 224 -29.67 2.49 -23.93
CA GLN A 224 -31.02 2.18 -24.38
C GLN A 224 -31.10 2.19 -25.93
N THR A 225 -30.44 3.14 -26.56
CA THR A 225 -30.33 3.20 -28.03
C THR A 225 -29.63 1.96 -28.62
N ALA A 226 -28.54 1.51 -27.95
CA ALA A 226 -27.85 0.28 -28.37
C ALA A 226 -28.76 -0.97 -28.25
N ARG A 227 -29.54 -1.07 -27.19
CA ARG A 227 -30.54 -2.15 -27.00
C ARG A 227 -31.60 -2.11 -28.08
N SER A 228 -32.14 -0.93 -28.41
CA SER A 228 -33.15 -0.76 -29.46
C SER A 228 -32.62 -1.15 -30.85
N LYS A 229 -31.32 -1.03 -31.07
CA LYS A 229 -30.63 -1.48 -32.31
C LYS A 229 -30.30 -2.97 -32.34
N GLY A 230 -30.68 -3.73 -31.33
CA GLY A 230 -30.47 -5.18 -31.25
C GLY A 230 -29.04 -5.62 -30.91
N VAL A 231 -28.23 -4.74 -30.31
CA VAL A 231 -26.87 -5.11 -29.87
C VAL A 231 -26.99 -6.15 -28.74
N LYS A 232 -26.15 -7.20 -28.80
CA LYS A 232 -26.14 -8.26 -27.77
C LYS A 232 -25.86 -7.69 -26.40
N GLU A 233 -26.61 -8.13 -25.36
CA GLU A 233 -26.48 -7.62 -24.00
C GLU A 233 -25.06 -7.78 -23.43
N SER A 234 -24.36 -8.87 -23.74
CA SER A 234 -22.95 -9.03 -23.35
C SER A 234 -22.03 -7.96 -23.93
N ALA A 235 -22.26 -7.51 -25.16
CA ALA A 235 -21.50 -6.44 -25.77
C ALA A 235 -21.87 -5.09 -25.15
N ILE A 236 -23.14 -4.86 -24.84
CA ILE A 236 -23.61 -3.68 -24.12
C ILE A 236 -22.90 -3.58 -22.76
N VAL A 237 -22.91 -4.65 -21.99
CA VAL A 237 -22.31 -4.68 -20.63
C VAL A 237 -20.79 -4.49 -20.69
N LEU A 238 -20.08 -5.27 -21.54
CA LEU A 238 -18.61 -5.29 -21.52
C LEU A 238 -17.97 -4.15 -22.36
N MET A 239 -18.50 -3.88 -23.55
CA MET A 239 -17.88 -2.92 -24.46
C MET A 239 -18.38 -1.48 -24.24
N HIS A 240 -19.67 -1.31 -23.94
CA HIS A 240 -20.27 0.00 -23.76
C HIS A 240 -20.38 0.40 -22.29
N GLY A 241 -20.80 -0.54 -21.43
CA GLY A 241 -20.98 -0.31 -19.99
C GLY A 241 -19.65 -0.24 -19.24
N PHE A 242 -18.93 -1.34 -19.22
CA PHE A 242 -17.73 -1.48 -18.40
C PHE A 242 -16.60 -0.50 -18.82
N ARG A 243 -16.43 -0.30 -20.13
CA ARG A 243 -15.41 0.65 -20.63
C ARG A 243 -15.61 2.07 -20.06
N ASN A 244 -16.86 2.53 -19.96
CA ASN A 244 -17.17 3.85 -19.42
C ASN A 244 -17.16 3.86 -17.89
N ALA A 245 -17.46 2.73 -17.26
CA ALA A 245 -17.36 2.57 -15.80
C ALA A 245 -15.91 2.40 -15.30
N LEU A 246 -14.92 2.22 -16.19
CA LEU A 246 -13.51 2.07 -15.78
C LEU A 246 -12.93 3.32 -15.12
N ILE A 247 -13.39 4.52 -15.47
CA ILE A 247 -12.81 5.78 -14.97
C ILE A 247 -12.82 5.82 -13.43
N PRO A 248 -13.98 5.69 -12.73
CA PRO A 248 -13.99 5.67 -11.27
C PRO A 248 -13.26 4.46 -10.67
N ILE A 249 -13.23 3.31 -11.37
CA ILE A 249 -12.53 2.11 -10.90
C ILE A 249 -11.01 2.35 -10.87
N VAL A 250 -10.45 2.88 -11.94
CA VAL A 250 -9.00 3.20 -12.04
C VAL A 250 -8.57 4.18 -10.96
N THR A 251 -9.43 5.13 -10.62
CA THR A 251 -9.18 6.08 -9.53
C THR A 251 -8.98 5.38 -8.20
N VAL A 252 -9.91 4.51 -7.85
CA VAL A 252 -9.84 3.78 -6.58
C VAL A 252 -8.63 2.87 -6.54
N LEU A 253 -8.26 2.27 -7.66
CA LEU A 253 -7.02 1.48 -7.76
C LEU A 253 -5.78 2.32 -7.48
N GLY A 254 -5.74 3.55 -7.97
CA GLY A 254 -4.65 4.46 -7.65
C GLY A 254 -4.53 4.78 -6.16
N ILE A 255 -5.66 5.01 -5.49
CA ILE A 255 -5.71 5.17 -4.04
C ILE A 255 -5.22 3.89 -3.34
N HIS A 256 -5.63 2.70 -3.81
CA HIS A 256 -5.17 1.44 -3.25
C HIS A 256 -3.66 1.24 -3.39
N ILE A 257 -3.03 1.67 -4.49
CA ILE A 257 -1.57 1.61 -4.65
C ILE A 257 -0.87 2.39 -3.52
N GLY A 258 -1.35 3.59 -3.21
CA GLY A 258 -0.83 4.36 -2.09
C GLY A 258 -1.00 3.66 -0.73
N PHE A 259 -2.15 3.07 -0.48
CA PHE A 259 -2.43 2.35 0.77
C PHE A 259 -1.68 1.03 0.92
N LEU A 260 -1.34 0.34 -0.16
CA LEU A 260 -0.63 -0.95 -0.09
C LEU A 260 0.75 -0.84 0.56
N PHE A 261 1.44 0.28 0.37
CA PHE A 261 2.70 0.55 1.07
C PHE A 261 2.50 0.85 2.56
N ASN A 262 1.29 1.28 2.97
CA ASN A 262 0.95 1.60 4.36
C ASN A 262 0.22 0.45 5.09
N GLY A 263 -0.59 -0.32 4.38
CA GLY A 263 -1.56 -1.27 4.96
C GLY A 263 -1.05 -2.71 5.10
N SER A 264 0.13 -3.03 4.56
CA SER A 264 0.62 -4.42 4.55
C SER A 264 1.37 -4.84 5.82
N ILE A 265 1.64 -3.92 6.78
CA ILE A 265 2.48 -4.17 7.98
C ILE A 265 2.06 -5.44 8.71
N VAL A 266 0.77 -5.55 9.02
CA VAL A 266 0.23 -6.66 9.82
C VAL A 266 0.27 -7.96 9.02
N VAL A 267 -0.09 -7.92 7.74
CA VAL A 267 -0.08 -9.09 6.85
C VAL A 267 1.35 -9.56 6.59
N GLU A 268 2.28 -8.62 6.34
CA GLU A 268 3.70 -8.93 6.19
C GLU A 268 4.28 -9.60 7.46
N GLN A 269 3.80 -9.19 8.64
CA GLN A 269 4.22 -9.80 9.90
C GLN A 269 3.62 -11.20 10.09
N VAL A 270 2.33 -11.38 9.82
CA VAL A 270 1.62 -12.66 9.96
C VAL A 270 2.25 -13.73 9.04
N PHE A 271 2.47 -13.40 7.78
CA PHE A 271 3.06 -14.31 6.80
C PHE A 271 4.60 -14.30 6.76
N GLN A 272 5.23 -13.57 7.66
CA GLN A 272 6.69 -13.39 7.70
C GLN A 272 7.28 -12.87 6.38
N TRP A 273 6.50 -12.13 5.61
CA TRP A 273 6.92 -11.55 4.34
C TRP A 273 7.96 -10.45 4.55
N PRO A 274 9.09 -10.45 3.81
CA PRO A 274 10.20 -9.53 4.06
C PRO A 274 9.97 -8.15 3.42
N GLY A 275 8.85 -7.49 3.70
CA GLY A 275 8.50 -6.18 3.16
C GLY A 275 8.92 -5.00 4.03
N ILE A 276 8.56 -3.79 3.57
CA ILE A 276 8.82 -2.50 4.24
C ILE A 276 8.03 -2.40 5.54
N GLY A 277 6.78 -2.87 5.56
CA GLY A 277 5.94 -2.84 6.75
C GLY A 277 6.51 -3.67 7.89
N ARG A 278 6.99 -4.88 7.58
CA ARG A 278 7.70 -5.72 8.56
C ARG A 278 9.02 -5.09 9.03
N LEU A 279 9.73 -4.40 8.14
CA LEU A 279 10.92 -3.65 8.51
C LEU A 279 10.58 -2.52 9.49
N LEU A 280 9.52 -1.77 9.23
CA LEU A 280 9.03 -0.71 10.13
C LEU A 280 8.62 -1.28 11.49
N TYR A 281 7.85 -2.37 11.52
CA TYR A 281 7.47 -3.03 12.76
C TYR A 281 8.69 -3.40 13.63
N LYS A 282 9.71 -4.02 13.03
CA LYS A 282 10.96 -4.35 13.72
C LYS A 282 11.73 -3.10 14.19
N ALA A 283 11.75 -2.04 13.38
CA ALA A 283 12.38 -0.78 13.74
C ALA A 283 11.72 -0.15 14.97
N VAL A 284 10.38 -0.19 15.04
CA VAL A 284 9.61 0.32 16.20
C VAL A 284 9.94 -0.48 17.46
N LEU A 285 9.92 -1.82 17.39
CA LEU A 285 10.25 -2.68 18.54
C LEU A 285 11.67 -2.45 19.07
N ASN A 286 12.61 -2.21 18.14
CA ASN A 286 14.02 -1.95 18.50
C ASN A 286 14.30 -0.47 18.81
N LYS A 287 13.30 0.42 18.77
CA LYS A 287 13.45 1.88 18.95
C LYS A 287 14.49 2.49 18.01
N ASP A 288 14.58 1.97 16.78
CA ASP A 288 15.54 2.41 15.77
C ASP A 288 15.02 3.67 15.06
N LEU A 289 15.23 4.81 15.70
CA LEU A 289 14.66 6.09 15.27
C LEU A 289 15.04 6.49 13.84
N PRO A 290 16.31 6.40 13.39
CA PRO A 290 16.66 6.76 12.02
C PRO A 290 15.97 5.83 11.00
N LEU A 291 15.84 4.54 11.31
CA LEU A 291 15.18 3.60 10.43
C LEU A 291 13.68 3.87 10.35
N ILE A 292 13.02 4.15 11.48
CA ILE A 292 11.60 4.55 11.53
C ILE A 292 11.39 5.81 10.68
N GLN A 293 12.23 6.85 10.90
CA GLN A 293 12.16 8.13 10.20
C GLN A 293 12.32 7.96 8.70
N GLY A 294 13.34 7.22 8.28
CA GLY A 294 13.61 6.97 6.87
C GLY A 294 12.49 6.19 6.18
N ILE A 295 11.92 5.17 6.85
CA ILE A 295 10.81 4.39 6.29
C ILE A 295 9.55 5.26 6.16
N ILE A 296 9.17 6.04 7.20
CA ILE A 296 7.96 6.88 7.15
C ILE A 296 8.11 7.94 6.05
N LEU A 297 9.27 8.61 5.97
CA LEU A 297 9.52 9.60 4.92
C LEU A 297 9.45 8.97 3.52
N PHE A 298 10.05 7.79 3.35
CA PHE A 298 10.00 7.04 2.09
C PHE A 298 8.57 6.66 1.70
N VAL A 299 7.81 6.07 2.63
CA VAL A 299 6.41 5.64 2.39
C VAL A 299 5.52 6.85 2.07
N ALA A 300 5.67 7.95 2.80
CA ALA A 300 4.95 9.19 2.52
C ALA A 300 5.31 9.76 1.13
N GLY A 301 6.58 9.69 0.74
CA GLY A 301 7.01 10.05 -0.61
C GLY A 301 6.31 9.19 -1.67
N VAL A 302 6.36 7.86 -1.53
CA VAL A 302 5.70 6.92 -2.45
C VAL A 302 4.20 7.20 -2.53
N PHE A 303 3.53 7.40 -1.39
CA PHE A 303 2.10 7.74 -1.35
C PHE A 303 1.78 9.04 -2.09
N THR A 304 2.58 10.07 -1.86
CA THR A 304 2.39 11.38 -2.49
C THR A 304 2.60 11.32 -4.00
N PHE A 305 3.65 10.62 -4.47
CA PHE A 305 3.89 10.43 -5.91
C PHE A 305 2.88 9.49 -6.56
N ALA A 306 2.39 8.47 -5.85
CA ALA A 306 1.31 7.62 -6.34
C ALA A 306 0.03 8.43 -6.57
N ASN A 307 -0.37 9.27 -5.60
CA ASN A 307 -1.53 10.16 -5.75
C ASN A 307 -1.34 11.17 -6.89
N LEU A 308 -0.15 11.75 -7.01
CA LEU A 308 0.18 12.62 -8.16
C LEU A 308 -0.01 11.88 -9.48
N GLY A 309 0.48 10.64 -9.57
CA GLY A 309 0.30 9.79 -10.76
C GLY A 309 -1.17 9.54 -11.10
N VAL A 310 -2.01 9.31 -10.07
CA VAL A 310 -3.46 9.15 -10.23
C VAL A 310 -4.11 10.44 -10.71
N ASP A 311 -3.76 11.60 -10.13
CA ASP A 311 -4.29 12.89 -10.54
C ASP A 311 -3.95 13.21 -12.01
N LEU A 312 -2.72 12.89 -12.44
CA LEU A 312 -2.29 13.07 -13.82
C LEU A 312 -3.01 12.11 -14.78
N LEU A 313 -3.21 10.86 -14.34
CA LEU A 313 -3.96 9.87 -15.12
C LEU A 313 -5.42 10.31 -15.29
N TYR A 314 -6.02 10.85 -14.24
CA TYR A 314 -7.37 11.40 -14.26
C TYR A 314 -7.50 12.54 -15.27
N ALA A 315 -6.58 13.50 -15.20
CA ALA A 315 -6.56 14.63 -16.13
C ALA A 315 -6.35 14.21 -17.59
N TYR A 316 -5.71 13.06 -17.83
CA TYR A 316 -5.55 12.48 -19.17
C TYR A 316 -6.80 11.74 -19.65
N LEU A 317 -7.49 11.01 -18.76
CA LEU A 317 -8.65 10.18 -19.11
C LEU A 317 -9.96 10.98 -19.22
N ASP A 318 -10.12 12.04 -18.45
CA ASP A 318 -11.33 12.88 -18.47
C ASP A 318 -11.04 14.31 -18.94
N PRO A 319 -11.23 14.59 -20.25
CA PRO A 319 -11.03 15.92 -20.81
C PRO A 319 -12.08 16.96 -20.32
N ARG A 320 -13.10 16.54 -19.58
CA ARG A 320 -14.13 17.42 -19.01
C ARG A 320 -13.69 18.11 -17.73
N ILE A 321 -12.60 17.67 -17.12
CA ILE A 321 -12.01 18.34 -15.95
C ILE A 321 -11.55 19.73 -16.42
N LYS A 322 -12.30 20.75 -16.02
CA LYS A 322 -11.86 22.13 -16.22
C LYS A 322 -10.63 22.35 -15.36
N TYR A 323 -9.52 22.62 -16.00
CA TYR A 323 -8.24 22.95 -15.36
C TYR A 323 -8.35 24.36 -14.74
N GLU A 324 -9.06 24.50 -13.63
CA GLU A 324 -9.10 25.72 -12.83
C GLU A 324 -7.88 25.87 -11.93
#